data_32c9bfce6efdceb32496c10a9b5f5bb6
#
_entry.id   32c9bfce6efdceb32496c10a9b5f5bb6
#
_cell.length_a   1.000
_cell.length_b   1.000
_cell.length_c   1.000
_cell.angle_alpha   90.00
_cell.angle_beta   90.00
_cell.angle_gamma   90.00
#
_symmetry.space_group_name_H-M   'P 1'
#
loop_
_entity.id
_entity.type
_entity.pdbx_description
1 polymer ?
#
loop_
_entity_poly.entity_id
_entity_poly.type
_entity_poly.pdbx_seq_one_letter_code
_entity_poly.pdbx_strand_id
1 'polypeptide(L)'
;MPRRTTASKPPANAGSGEGAPAADVIIVGASVRSAAFSTIRAGLRPLCIDQFGDADLQAVAPVVRVEDYPNGIIAALEKLPPLPVIYTGAMENHPSVLRDIAARQPLLGNDADTVERVRDPVQLHRILSKSHVLCLDVRDEPHPPPTDGHWLLKPKHGSGGRGITVWNEEASNSPTLQEPHYFQRRAEGTPVSALFVGTDDPGSLRYVGLTQQMIGCPELNAGPFTWCGSVGPIILDPGGEILIRRTGAVLAHRFGLRGLFGCDFVLQTPTQPLLTEVNPRYTASVEILEVLAEANLMLDHCEATGMTLPEHRDPRVLVAPRGAVLGKMVLFADRDVVAPDTSSWLQMGPYGPIPAYADVPAQGTLLPKGSPICTVLAASAETDQCIGYMRRRLAEVSAVLTDPS
;
A
#
# COMPACT_ATOMS: atom_id res chain seq x y z
N MET A 1 -12.86 -1.38 48.96
CA MET A 1 -13.97 -1.54 48.03
C MET A 1 -13.63 -0.78 46.75
N PRO A 2 -13.33 -1.42 45.62
CA PRO A 2 -13.05 -0.74 44.35
C PRO A 2 -14.36 -0.47 43.61
N ARG A 3 -14.48 0.74 43.05
CA ARG A 3 -15.61 1.19 42.25
C ARG A 3 -15.68 0.42 40.93
N ARG A 4 -16.85 -0.14 40.64
CA ARG A 4 -17.18 -0.72 39.35
C ARG A 4 -17.26 0.39 38.30
N THR A 5 -16.42 0.32 37.29
CA THR A 5 -16.57 1.08 36.04
C THR A 5 -17.61 0.36 35.18
N THR A 6 -18.70 1.04 34.89
CA THR A 6 -19.75 0.58 34.00
C THR A 6 -19.27 0.67 32.54
N ALA A 7 -19.23 -0.46 31.83
CA ALA A 7 -19.03 -0.51 30.40
C ALA A 7 -20.21 0.19 29.71
N SER A 8 -19.91 1.18 28.90
CA SER A 8 -20.90 1.86 28.04
C SER A 8 -21.29 0.94 26.87
N LYS A 9 -22.60 0.74 26.74
CA LYS A 9 -23.26 0.00 25.67
C LYS A 9 -23.00 0.70 24.33
N PRO A 10 -22.75 -0.03 23.22
CA PRO A 10 -22.64 0.60 21.90
C PRO A 10 -23.98 1.25 21.51
N PRO A 11 -23.97 2.38 20.76
CA PRO A 11 -25.18 3.07 20.36
C PRO A 11 -26.02 2.15 19.43
N ALA A 12 -27.29 2.08 19.73
CA ALA A 12 -28.29 1.39 18.94
C ALA A 12 -28.45 2.05 17.57
N ASN A 13 -28.65 1.22 16.55
CA ASN A 13 -29.06 1.57 15.20
C ASN A 13 -30.06 2.73 15.19
N ALA A 14 -29.68 3.88 14.68
CA ALA A 14 -30.57 5.00 14.42
C ALA A 14 -31.31 4.74 13.11
N GLY A 15 -32.62 4.85 13.18
CA GLY A 15 -33.55 4.60 12.12
C GLY A 15 -33.40 5.49 10.89
N SER A 16 -33.98 4.99 9.81
CA SER A 16 -34.17 5.56 8.49
C SER A 16 -34.55 7.05 8.49
N GLY A 17 -33.59 7.88 8.09
CA GLY A 17 -33.79 9.26 7.69
C GLY A 17 -32.87 9.52 6.49
N GLU A 18 -33.43 9.89 5.35
CA GLU A 18 -32.80 10.16 4.08
C GLU A 18 -31.77 11.32 4.20
N GLY A 19 -30.52 10.95 4.34
CA GLY A 19 -29.36 11.81 4.14
C GLY A 19 -28.17 10.90 3.85
N ALA A 20 -27.49 11.08 2.70
CA ALA A 20 -26.24 10.40 2.45
C ALA A 20 -25.31 10.57 3.65
N PRO A 21 -24.58 9.54 4.12
CA PRO A 21 -23.70 9.67 5.27
C PRO A 21 -22.74 10.84 5.04
N ALA A 22 -22.65 11.73 6.02
CA ALA A 22 -21.80 12.91 5.93
C ALA A 22 -20.33 12.46 5.81
N ALA A 23 -19.83 12.34 4.59
CA ALA A 23 -18.45 11.98 4.28
C ALA A 23 -17.68 13.22 3.82
N ASP A 24 -16.37 13.24 4.04
CA ASP A 24 -15.48 14.34 3.68
C ASP A 24 -14.62 14.00 2.45
N VAL A 25 -14.38 12.71 2.20
CA VAL A 25 -13.49 12.22 1.14
C VAL A 25 -13.91 10.82 0.71
N ILE A 26 -13.72 10.52 -0.58
CA ILE A 26 -13.85 9.16 -1.12
C ILE A 26 -12.46 8.55 -1.23
N ILE A 27 -12.31 7.30 -0.82
CA ILE A 27 -11.06 6.54 -1.00
C ILE A 27 -11.34 5.39 -1.99
N VAL A 28 -10.54 5.30 -3.05
CA VAL A 28 -10.69 4.26 -4.08
C VAL A 28 -9.43 3.40 -4.22
N GLY A 29 -9.60 2.10 -4.42
CA GLY A 29 -8.48 1.19 -4.65
C GLY A 29 -8.87 -0.28 -4.61
N ALA A 30 -7.89 -1.16 -4.83
CA ALA A 30 -8.10 -2.60 -4.68
C ALA A 30 -8.27 -2.98 -3.20
N SER A 31 -7.48 -2.40 -2.29
CA SER A 31 -7.66 -2.48 -0.84
C SER A 31 -7.45 -1.09 -0.22
N VAL A 32 -8.48 -0.55 0.41
CA VAL A 32 -8.46 0.80 0.98
C VAL A 32 -8.52 0.81 2.51
N ARG A 33 -8.59 -0.34 3.17
CA ARG A 33 -8.77 -0.45 4.63
C ARG A 33 -7.72 0.37 5.40
N SER A 34 -6.43 0.20 5.11
CA SER A 34 -5.37 0.93 5.83
C SER A 34 -5.45 2.44 5.61
N ALA A 35 -5.76 2.88 4.38
CA ALA A 35 -5.96 4.30 4.06
C ALA A 35 -7.21 4.88 4.75
N ALA A 36 -8.31 4.11 4.83
CA ALA A 36 -9.50 4.51 5.56
C ALA A 36 -9.22 4.71 7.05
N PHE A 37 -8.48 3.78 7.67
CA PHE A 37 -8.08 3.92 9.07
C PHE A 37 -7.22 5.16 9.31
N SER A 38 -6.24 5.43 8.42
CA SER A 38 -5.42 6.63 8.45
C SER A 38 -6.28 7.91 8.28
N THR A 39 -7.27 7.88 7.37
CA THR A 39 -8.21 8.97 7.14
C THR A 39 -9.07 9.26 8.37
N ILE A 40 -9.58 8.22 9.05
CA ILE A 40 -10.35 8.37 10.29
C ILE A 40 -9.46 8.97 11.40
N ARG A 41 -8.21 8.53 11.50
CA ARG A 41 -7.24 9.16 12.44
C ARG A 41 -6.93 10.62 12.09
N ALA A 42 -7.01 10.99 10.81
CA ALA A 42 -6.93 12.39 10.36
C ALA A 42 -8.15 13.23 10.81
N GLY A 43 -9.14 12.61 11.44
CA GLY A 43 -10.38 13.27 11.81
C GLY A 43 -11.34 13.48 10.63
N LEU A 44 -11.14 12.79 9.53
CA LEU A 44 -11.95 12.83 8.32
C LEU A 44 -12.87 11.60 8.25
N ARG A 45 -14.01 11.75 7.58
CA ARG A 45 -15.00 10.70 7.37
C ARG A 45 -14.86 10.12 5.96
N PRO A 46 -14.25 8.94 5.79
CA PRO A 46 -14.11 8.32 4.48
C PRO A 46 -15.40 7.64 4.02
N LEU A 47 -15.64 7.69 2.71
CA LEU A 47 -16.50 6.77 1.98
C LEU A 47 -15.59 5.94 1.08
N CYS A 48 -15.73 4.63 1.08
CA CYS A 48 -14.77 3.73 0.46
C CYS A 48 -15.35 3.04 -0.78
N ILE A 49 -14.57 3.02 -1.87
CA ILE A 49 -14.81 2.15 -3.03
C ILE A 49 -13.67 1.12 -3.05
N ASP A 50 -14.01 -0.13 -2.81
CA ASP A 50 -13.06 -1.20 -2.50
C ASP A 50 -13.40 -2.48 -3.26
N GLN A 51 -12.39 -3.25 -3.66
CA GLN A 51 -12.60 -4.50 -4.37
C GLN A 51 -13.00 -5.63 -3.42
N PHE A 52 -12.39 -5.72 -2.25
CA PHE A 52 -12.56 -6.85 -1.33
C PHE A 52 -13.74 -6.64 -0.38
N GLY A 53 -13.94 -5.43 0.14
CA GLY A 53 -14.97 -5.12 1.10
C GLY A 53 -14.73 -5.83 2.43
N ASP A 54 -13.53 -5.71 2.96
CA ASP A 54 -13.10 -6.36 4.19
C ASP A 54 -14.00 -5.99 5.37
N ALA A 55 -14.26 -6.95 6.27
CA ALA A 55 -15.19 -6.79 7.38
C ALA A 55 -14.73 -5.72 8.39
N ASP A 56 -13.43 -5.59 8.63
CA ASP A 56 -12.86 -4.54 9.48
C ASP A 56 -12.99 -3.14 8.85
N LEU A 57 -12.94 -3.02 7.52
CA LEU A 57 -13.26 -1.77 6.81
C LEU A 57 -14.74 -1.42 6.94
N GLN A 58 -15.63 -2.38 6.69
CA GLN A 58 -17.09 -2.19 6.78
C GLN A 58 -17.55 -1.82 8.21
N ALA A 59 -16.82 -2.25 9.23
CA ALA A 59 -17.10 -1.91 10.61
C ALA A 59 -16.89 -0.42 10.96
N VAL A 60 -16.13 0.33 10.15
CA VAL A 60 -15.69 1.69 10.47
C VAL A 60 -16.05 2.75 9.43
N ALA A 61 -16.38 2.35 8.20
CA ALA A 61 -16.71 3.26 7.11
C ALA A 61 -17.78 2.68 6.18
N PRO A 62 -18.58 3.53 5.50
CA PRO A 62 -19.41 3.09 4.38
C PRO A 62 -18.55 2.56 3.23
N VAL A 63 -18.90 1.39 2.69
CA VAL A 63 -18.14 0.72 1.62
C VAL A 63 -19.04 0.40 0.44
N VAL A 64 -18.61 0.79 -0.75
CA VAL A 64 -19.14 0.32 -2.03
C VAL A 64 -18.15 -0.70 -2.59
N ARG A 65 -18.54 -1.96 -2.59
CA ARG A 65 -17.73 -3.03 -3.17
C ARG A 65 -17.85 -3.02 -4.69
N VAL A 66 -16.69 -3.09 -5.38
CA VAL A 66 -16.59 -3.14 -6.83
C VAL A 66 -15.96 -4.46 -7.26
N GLU A 67 -16.78 -5.40 -7.76
CA GLU A 67 -16.33 -6.72 -8.20
C GLU A 67 -15.57 -6.65 -9.54
N ASP A 68 -16.04 -5.81 -10.48
CA ASP A 68 -15.35 -5.55 -11.74
C ASP A 68 -14.33 -4.41 -11.57
N TYR A 69 -13.29 -4.66 -10.80
CA TYR A 69 -12.21 -3.70 -10.57
C TYR A 69 -11.20 -3.71 -11.74
N PRO A 70 -10.80 -2.52 -12.26
CA PRO A 70 -11.17 -1.17 -11.82
C PRO A 70 -12.36 -0.56 -12.55
N ASN A 71 -12.96 -1.26 -13.53
CA ASN A 71 -13.96 -0.70 -14.47
C ASN A 71 -15.21 -0.18 -13.76
N GLY A 72 -15.63 -0.86 -12.69
CA GLY A 72 -16.82 -0.49 -11.91
C GLY A 72 -16.67 0.79 -11.06
N ILE A 73 -15.45 1.34 -10.91
CA ILE A 73 -15.20 2.49 -10.03
C ILE A 73 -15.99 3.72 -10.48
N ILE A 74 -15.99 4.03 -11.78
CA ILE A 74 -16.67 5.23 -12.31
C ILE A 74 -18.18 5.13 -12.10
N ALA A 75 -18.77 3.96 -12.40
CA ALA A 75 -20.19 3.73 -12.16
C ALA A 75 -20.59 3.77 -10.66
N ALA A 76 -19.66 3.43 -9.76
CA ALA A 76 -19.84 3.60 -8.33
C ALA A 76 -19.80 5.08 -7.93
N LEU A 77 -18.82 5.85 -8.44
CA LEU A 77 -18.67 7.28 -8.18
C LEU A 77 -19.89 8.11 -8.64
N GLU A 78 -20.50 7.75 -9.76
CA GLU A 78 -21.68 8.44 -10.30
C GLU A 78 -22.91 8.38 -9.35
N LYS A 79 -22.93 7.43 -8.43
CA LYS A 79 -23.99 7.25 -7.42
C LYS A 79 -23.69 7.92 -6.09
N LEU A 80 -22.52 8.52 -5.95
CA LEU A 80 -22.01 9.10 -4.72
C LEU A 80 -21.99 10.64 -4.81
N PRO A 81 -21.99 11.35 -3.66
CA PRO A 81 -21.83 12.79 -3.66
C PRO A 81 -20.48 13.21 -4.25
N PRO A 82 -20.39 14.40 -4.87
CA PRO A 82 -19.16 14.92 -5.45
C PRO A 82 -18.16 15.34 -4.36
N LEU A 83 -17.38 14.41 -3.87
CA LEU A 83 -16.35 14.61 -2.83
C LEU A 83 -14.95 14.45 -3.43
N PRO A 84 -13.92 15.05 -2.83
CA PRO A 84 -12.54 14.79 -3.20
C PRO A 84 -12.21 13.28 -3.13
N VAL A 85 -11.36 12.80 -4.05
CA VAL A 85 -11.00 11.38 -4.17
C VAL A 85 -9.53 11.17 -3.91
N ILE A 86 -9.21 10.27 -2.99
CA ILE A 86 -7.86 9.72 -2.76
C ILE A 86 -7.81 8.30 -3.35
N TYR A 87 -6.73 7.96 -4.03
CA TYR A 87 -6.54 6.62 -4.55
C TYR A 87 -5.38 5.87 -3.86
N THR A 88 -5.49 4.54 -3.81
CA THR A 88 -4.50 3.65 -3.22
C THR A 88 -3.94 2.67 -4.25
N GLY A 89 -3.28 1.61 -3.78
CA GLY A 89 -2.60 0.61 -4.61
C GLY A 89 -3.44 0.02 -5.72
N ALA A 90 -2.76 -0.32 -6.80
CA ALA A 90 -3.21 -0.79 -8.10
C ALA A 90 -3.85 0.28 -9.01
N MET A 91 -4.33 1.42 -8.51
CA MET A 91 -4.89 2.50 -9.32
C MET A 91 -3.85 3.15 -10.26
N GLU A 92 -2.59 3.14 -9.88
CA GLU A 92 -1.47 3.61 -10.72
C GLU A 92 -1.30 2.82 -12.02
N ASN A 93 -1.89 1.65 -12.13
CA ASN A 93 -1.91 0.84 -13.34
C ASN A 93 -3.07 1.23 -14.29
N HIS A 94 -3.95 2.12 -13.86
CA HIS A 94 -5.18 2.51 -14.56
C HIS A 94 -5.28 4.04 -14.71
N PRO A 95 -4.31 4.71 -15.37
CA PRO A 95 -4.29 6.17 -15.47
C PRO A 95 -5.51 6.72 -16.22
N SER A 96 -6.12 5.96 -17.13
CA SER A 96 -7.39 6.36 -17.77
C SER A 96 -8.52 6.53 -16.74
N VAL A 97 -8.63 5.62 -15.76
CA VAL A 97 -9.62 5.73 -14.67
C VAL A 97 -9.32 6.93 -13.78
N LEU A 98 -8.04 7.21 -13.48
CA LEU A 98 -7.65 8.43 -12.73
C LEU A 98 -8.04 9.70 -13.50
N ARG A 99 -7.88 9.73 -14.83
CA ARG A 99 -8.30 10.85 -15.68
C ARG A 99 -9.81 11.03 -15.67
N ASP A 100 -10.56 9.93 -15.71
CA ASP A 100 -12.02 9.94 -15.62
C ASP A 100 -12.53 10.40 -14.24
N ILE A 101 -11.85 10.04 -13.15
CA ILE A 101 -12.12 10.55 -11.80
C ILE A 101 -11.87 12.06 -11.74
N ALA A 102 -10.70 12.51 -12.19
CA ALA A 102 -10.31 13.92 -12.16
C ALA A 102 -11.23 14.83 -13.00
N ALA A 103 -11.85 14.29 -14.06
CA ALA A 103 -12.84 15.01 -14.86
C ALA A 103 -14.17 15.23 -14.12
N ARG A 104 -14.45 14.49 -13.05
CA ARG A 104 -15.73 14.51 -12.30
C ARG A 104 -15.60 15.11 -10.93
N GLN A 105 -14.48 14.87 -10.25
CA GLN A 105 -14.28 15.20 -8.84
C GLN A 105 -12.83 15.62 -8.59
N PRO A 106 -12.53 16.44 -7.56
CA PRO A 106 -11.16 16.76 -7.20
C PRO A 106 -10.37 15.48 -6.88
N LEU A 107 -9.28 15.23 -7.59
CA LEU A 107 -8.37 14.13 -7.34
C LEU A 107 -7.27 14.59 -6.38
N LEU A 108 -7.21 14.01 -5.19
CA LEU A 108 -6.16 14.26 -4.20
C LEU A 108 -5.05 13.24 -4.39
N GLY A 109 -3.99 13.66 -5.06
CA GLY A 109 -2.84 12.81 -5.40
C GLY A 109 -2.21 13.24 -6.73
N ASN A 110 -1.38 12.36 -7.26
CA ASN A 110 -0.74 12.58 -8.55
C ASN A 110 -1.74 12.31 -9.69
N ASP A 111 -1.82 13.20 -10.66
CA ASP A 111 -2.69 13.05 -11.81
C ASP A 111 -2.24 11.94 -12.76
N ALA A 112 -3.11 11.57 -13.69
CA ALA A 112 -2.86 10.49 -14.64
C ALA A 112 -1.57 10.70 -15.45
N ASP A 113 -1.30 11.92 -15.88
CA ASP A 113 -0.13 12.23 -16.71
C ASP A 113 1.17 12.13 -15.89
N THR A 114 1.13 12.53 -14.62
CA THR A 114 2.25 12.35 -13.69
C THR A 114 2.49 10.86 -13.40
N VAL A 115 1.42 10.09 -13.18
CA VAL A 115 1.49 8.65 -12.97
C VAL A 115 2.08 7.95 -14.20
N GLU A 116 1.60 8.23 -15.40
CA GLU A 116 2.13 7.66 -16.65
C GLU A 116 3.62 7.97 -16.82
N ARG A 117 4.04 9.21 -16.57
CA ARG A 117 5.45 9.61 -16.73
C ARG A 117 6.38 8.95 -15.72
N VAL A 118 5.98 8.86 -14.45
CA VAL A 118 6.85 8.28 -13.42
C VAL A 118 6.85 6.76 -13.45
N ARG A 119 5.78 6.15 -13.98
CA ARG A 119 5.65 4.71 -14.18
C ARG A 119 6.22 4.20 -15.50
N ASP A 120 6.62 5.08 -16.42
CA ASP A 120 7.39 4.68 -17.61
C ASP A 120 8.83 4.34 -17.21
N PRO A 121 9.22 3.06 -17.23
CA PRO A 121 10.52 2.62 -16.71
C PRO A 121 11.69 3.16 -17.51
N VAL A 122 11.55 3.37 -18.82
CA VAL A 122 12.60 3.90 -19.70
C VAL A 122 12.79 5.39 -19.45
N GLN A 123 11.70 6.14 -19.34
CA GLN A 123 11.74 7.57 -19.01
C GLN A 123 12.31 7.81 -17.63
N LEU A 124 11.84 7.03 -16.63
CA LEU A 124 12.32 7.09 -15.26
C LEU A 124 13.84 6.85 -15.21
N HIS A 125 14.33 5.74 -15.79
CA HIS A 125 15.75 5.43 -15.85
C HIS A 125 16.57 6.55 -16.50
N ARG A 126 16.11 7.10 -17.64
CA ARG A 126 16.78 8.19 -18.35
C ARG A 126 16.91 9.46 -17.50
N ILE A 127 15.86 9.83 -16.77
CA ILE A 127 15.85 11.03 -15.90
C ILE A 127 16.78 10.83 -14.71
N LEU A 128 16.71 9.68 -14.05
CA LEU A 128 17.54 9.39 -12.89
C LEU A 128 19.01 9.30 -13.24
N SER A 129 19.37 8.63 -14.34
CA SER A 129 20.76 8.55 -14.82
C SER A 129 21.34 9.93 -15.12
N LYS A 130 20.56 10.82 -15.79
CA LYS A 130 20.97 12.22 -16.03
C LYS A 130 21.10 13.04 -14.75
N SER A 131 20.43 12.65 -13.69
CA SER A 131 20.49 13.31 -12.38
C SER A 131 21.53 12.66 -11.44
N HIS A 132 22.32 11.71 -11.94
CA HIS A 132 23.30 10.94 -11.17
C HIS A 132 22.68 10.26 -9.92
N VAL A 133 21.49 9.70 -10.08
CA VAL A 133 20.81 8.89 -9.08
C VAL A 133 21.02 7.42 -9.40
N LEU A 134 21.36 6.63 -8.40
CA LEU A 134 21.54 5.18 -8.54
C LEU A 134 20.21 4.52 -8.86
N CYS A 135 20.12 3.85 -9.99
CA CYS A 135 18.97 3.08 -10.43
C CYS A 135 19.42 1.88 -11.26
N LEU A 136 18.55 0.91 -11.39
CA LEU A 136 18.81 -0.30 -12.19
C LEU A 136 18.69 0.01 -13.69
N ASP A 137 19.54 -0.64 -14.49
CA ASP A 137 19.41 -0.58 -15.94
C ASP A 137 18.07 -1.13 -16.41
N VAL A 138 17.51 -0.47 -17.43
CA VAL A 138 16.22 -0.81 -18.03
C VAL A 138 16.36 -0.92 -19.54
N ARG A 139 15.65 -1.87 -20.13
CA ARG A 139 15.47 -2.01 -21.58
C ARG A 139 14.00 -2.21 -21.92
N ASP A 140 13.58 -1.75 -23.07
CA ASP A 140 12.25 -1.97 -23.63
C ASP A 140 12.18 -3.21 -24.55
N GLU A 141 11.00 -3.59 -24.94
CA GLU A 141 10.73 -4.79 -25.75
C GLU A 141 11.52 -4.88 -27.07
N PRO A 142 11.71 -3.80 -27.84
CA PRO A 142 12.46 -3.91 -29.10
C PRO A 142 13.93 -4.30 -28.94
N HIS A 143 14.46 -4.19 -27.72
CA HIS A 143 15.88 -4.40 -27.44
C HIS A 143 16.08 -5.32 -26.23
N PRO A 144 15.64 -6.60 -26.29
CA PRO A 144 15.74 -7.51 -25.17
C PRO A 144 17.21 -7.72 -24.77
N PRO A 145 17.51 -7.87 -23.49
CA PRO A 145 18.84 -8.23 -23.02
C PRO A 145 19.14 -9.71 -23.27
N PRO A 146 20.39 -10.17 -23.07
CA PRO A 146 20.74 -11.59 -23.06
C PRO A 146 19.88 -12.40 -22.07
N THR A 147 19.57 -13.64 -22.43
CA THR A 147 18.80 -14.60 -21.61
C THR A 147 19.66 -15.28 -20.53
N ASP A 148 20.54 -14.54 -19.90
CA ASP A 148 21.58 -15.00 -18.97
C ASP A 148 21.13 -15.07 -17.49
N GLY A 149 19.84 -14.80 -17.21
CA GLY A 149 19.28 -14.79 -15.86
C GLY A 149 19.60 -13.53 -15.04
N HIS A 150 20.34 -12.57 -15.61
CA HIS A 150 20.69 -11.32 -14.93
C HIS A 150 19.66 -10.20 -15.10
N TRP A 151 18.54 -10.49 -15.75
CA TRP A 151 17.47 -9.56 -15.98
C TRP A 151 16.14 -10.11 -15.49
N LEU A 152 15.25 -9.20 -15.13
CA LEU A 152 13.86 -9.50 -14.83
C LEU A 152 12.99 -9.02 -15.99
N LEU A 153 12.04 -9.83 -16.40
CA LEU A 153 10.92 -9.43 -17.23
C LEU A 153 9.80 -8.94 -16.31
N LYS A 154 9.34 -7.72 -16.51
CA LYS A 154 8.34 -7.07 -15.65
C LYS A 154 7.19 -6.53 -16.50
N PRO A 155 5.91 -6.77 -16.11
CA PRO A 155 4.78 -6.11 -16.76
C PRO A 155 4.82 -4.60 -16.48
N LYS A 156 4.46 -3.78 -17.49
CA LYS A 156 4.38 -2.32 -17.32
C LYS A 156 3.27 -1.90 -16.36
N HIS A 157 2.17 -2.65 -16.35
CA HIS A 157 1.00 -2.42 -15.50
C HIS A 157 0.89 -3.51 -14.42
N GLY A 158 1.93 -3.65 -13.60
CA GLY A 158 1.98 -4.60 -12.50
C GLY A 158 1.94 -3.93 -11.13
N SER A 159 1.51 -4.68 -10.12
CA SER A 159 1.60 -4.29 -8.72
C SER A 159 1.92 -5.48 -7.82
N GLY A 160 2.58 -5.22 -6.68
CA GLY A 160 2.92 -6.24 -5.70
C GLY A 160 3.84 -7.35 -6.21
N GLY A 161 4.58 -7.12 -7.30
CA GLY A 161 5.52 -8.09 -7.87
C GLY A 161 4.90 -9.22 -8.68
N ARG A 162 3.59 -9.19 -8.93
CA ARG A 162 2.91 -10.20 -9.76
C ARG A 162 3.36 -10.11 -11.22
N GLY A 163 3.54 -11.26 -11.86
CA GLY A 163 3.96 -11.36 -13.27
C GLY A 163 5.44 -11.09 -13.51
N ILE A 164 6.23 -10.82 -12.48
CA ILE A 164 7.68 -10.67 -12.62
C ILE A 164 8.30 -12.07 -12.74
N THR A 165 9.19 -12.25 -13.74
CA THR A 165 9.94 -13.48 -13.96
C THR A 165 11.41 -13.17 -14.22
N VAL A 166 12.29 -14.16 -13.97
CA VAL A 166 13.69 -14.08 -14.39
C VAL A 166 13.75 -14.24 -15.90
N TRP A 167 14.43 -13.32 -16.58
CA TRP A 167 14.64 -13.40 -18.02
C TRP A 167 15.71 -14.41 -18.36
N ASN A 168 15.30 -15.55 -18.91
CA ASN A 168 16.12 -16.67 -19.33
C ASN A 168 15.57 -17.29 -20.61
N GLU A 169 16.16 -18.36 -21.11
CA GLU A 169 15.72 -19.04 -22.33
C GLU A 169 14.28 -19.56 -22.23
N GLU A 170 13.87 -20.06 -21.06
CA GLU A 170 12.51 -20.54 -20.83
C GLU A 170 11.50 -19.41 -20.92
N ALA A 171 11.76 -18.29 -20.25
CA ALA A 171 10.90 -17.10 -20.29
C ALA A 171 10.81 -16.50 -21.70
N SER A 172 11.90 -16.51 -22.46
CA SER A 172 11.94 -15.98 -23.84
C SER A 172 11.10 -16.79 -24.83
N ASN A 173 10.88 -18.06 -24.55
CA ASN A 173 10.07 -18.97 -25.35
C ASN A 173 8.62 -19.08 -24.86
N SER A 174 8.25 -18.36 -23.79
CA SER A 174 6.91 -18.42 -23.21
C SER A 174 5.90 -17.64 -24.07
N PRO A 175 4.74 -18.22 -24.39
CA PRO A 175 3.67 -17.52 -25.12
C PRO A 175 2.96 -16.42 -24.29
N THR A 176 3.34 -16.27 -23.02
CA THR A 176 2.67 -15.36 -22.06
C THR A 176 3.06 -13.88 -22.20
N LEU A 177 3.89 -13.52 -23.18
CA LEU A 177 4.32 -12.14 -23.46
C LEU A 177 3.24 -11.32 -24.19
N GLN A 178 1.97 -11.44 -23.77
CA GLN A 178 0.86 -10.72 -24.44
C GLN A 178 0.66 -9.30 -23.90
N GLU A 179 1.16 -8.98 -22.70
CA GLU A 179 1.03 -7.67 -22.10
C GLU A 179 2.30 -6.84 -22.28
N PRO A 180 2.19 -5.50 -22.41
CA PRO A 180 3.36 -4.63 -22.48
C PRO A 180 4.29 -4.86 -21.30
N HIS A 181 5.55 -5.14 -21.57
CA HIS A 181 6.56 -5.44 -20.56
C HIS A 181 7.85 -4.64 -20.79
N TYR A 182 8.76 -4.75 -19.87
CA TYR A 182 10.11 -4.19 -19.94
C TYR A 182 11.09 -5.11 -19.19
N PHE A 183 12.36 -4.90 -19.43
CA PHE A 183 13.43 -5.62 -18.75
C PHE A 183 14.11 -4.68 -17.76
N GLN A 184 14.35 -5.17 -16.55
CA GLN A 184 15.12 -4.46 -15.53
C GLN A 184 16.27 -5.34 -15.06
N ARG A 185 17.46 -4.76 -14.93
CA ARG A 185 18.62 -5.47 -14.39
C ARG A 185 18.28 -6.02 -13.01
N ARG A 186 18.53 -7.34 -12.80
CA ARG A 186 18.33 -7.96 -11.51
C ARG A 186 19.42 -7.49 -10.54
N ALA A 187 19.03 -7.07 -9.34
CA ALA A 187 19.93 -6.74 -8.25
C ALA A 187 19.74 -7.73 -7.10
N GLU A 188 20.83 -8.06 -6.44
CA GLU A 188 20.84 -8.81 -5.19
C GLU A 188 21.02 -7.85 -4.03
N GLY A 189 20.39 -8.12 -2.89
CA GLY A 189 20.47 -7.29 -1.71
C GLY A 189 19.17 -7.28 -0.90
N THR A 190 19.07 -6.35 0.04
CA THR A 190 17.91 -6.21 0.91
C THR A 190 16.85 -5.32 0.25
N PRO A 191 15.62 -5.81 -0.02
CA PRO A 191 14.56 -4.99 -0.55
C PRO A 191 14.01 -4.07 0.54
N VAL A 192 13.88 -2.78 0.23
CA VAL A 192 13.36 -1.76 1.15
C VAL A 192 12.42 -0.80 0.43
N SER A 193 11.52 -0.17 1.19
CA SER A 193 10.60 0.84 0.69
C SER A 193 10.74 2.13 1.52
N ALA A 194 11.05 3.22 0.86
CA ALA A 194 11.11 4.57 1.43
C ALA A 194 9.80 5.31 1.18
N LEU A 195 9.33 6.03 2.19
CA LEU A 195 8.12 6.82 2.12
C LEU A 195 8.43 8.31 2.18
N PHE A 196 7.73 9.07 1.33
CA PHE A 196 7.86 10.52 1.22
C PHE A 196 6.49 11.21 1.18
N VAL A 197 6.48 12.49 1.55
CA VAL A 197 5.38 13.42 1.28
C VAL A 197 5.95 14.56 0.43
N GLY A 198 5.47 14.67 -0.81
CA GLY A 198 5.81 15.76 -1.72
C GLY A 198 4.84 16.92 -1.60
N THR A 199 5.32 18.15 -1.80
CA THR A 199 4.50 19.37 -1.82
C THR A 199 4.77 20.14 -3.11
N ASP A 200 4.05 21.25 -3.32
CA ASP A 200 4.28 22.15 -4.45
C ASP A 200 5.65 22.82 -4.43
N ASP A 201 6.23 22.96 -3.24
CA ASP A 201 7.60 23.42 -3.07
C ASP A 201 8.56 22.22 -3.03
N PRO A 202 9.37 22.00 -4.07
CA PRO A 202 10.35 20.91 -4.09
C PRO A 202 11.35 20.91 -2.93
N GLY A 203 11.55 22.08 -2.29
CA GLY A 203 12.40 22.23 -1.11
C GLY A 203 11.76 21.68 0.17
N SER A 204 10.46 21.47 0.15
CA SER A 204 9.67 21.02 1.31
C SER A 204 9.38 19.52 1.30
N LEU A 205 10.10 18.71 0.50
CA LEU A 205 9.96 17.26 0.52
C LEU A 205 10.24 16.69 1.91
N ARG A 206 9.29 15.96 2.46
CA ARG A 206 9.46 15.23 3.72
C ARG A 206 9.78 13.76 3.45
N TYR A 207 10.91 13.29 3.92
CA TYR A 207 11.20 11.87 4.08
C TYR A 207 10.61 11.39 5.41
N VAL A 208 9.75 10.37 5.34
CA VAL A 208 9.05 9.83 6.52
C VAL A 208 9.85 8.72 7.18
N GLY A 209 10.36 7.78 6.37
CA GLY A 209 11.11 6.64 6.90
C GLY A 209 11.27 5.52 5.88
N LEU A 210 11.83 4.43 6.35
CA LEU A 210 12.18 3.25 5.56
C LEU A 210 11.65 1.98 6.23
N THR A 211 11.12 1.06 5.43
CA THR A 211 10.78 -0.30 5.85
C THR A 211 11.54 -1.33 5.02
N GLN A 212 11.90 -2.45 5.63
CA GLN A 212 12.33 -3.63 4.88
C GLN A 212 11.09 -4.33 4.32
N GLN A 213 11.16 -4.73 3.07
CA GLN A 213 10.10 -5.51 2.41
C GLN A 213 10.37 -7.00 2.55
N MET A 214 9.30 -7.77 2.70
CA MET A 214 9.29 -9.22 2.60
C MET A 214 8.76 -9.60 1.22
N ILE A 215 9.57 -10.32 0.45
CA ILE A 215 9.25 -10.69 -0.94
C ILE A 215 9.47 -12.18 -1.11
N GLY A 216 8.52 -12.86 -1.73
CA GLY A 216 8.65 -14.25 -2.13
C GLY A 216 8.79 -15.22 -0.96
N CYS A 217 8.09 -14.99 0.17
CA CYS A 217 8.13 -15.89 1.31
C CYS A 217 7.23 -17.12 1.07
N PRO A 218 7.79 -18.32 0.90
CA PRO A 218 6.99 -19.52 0.63
C PRO A 218 5.99 -19.85 1.74
N GLU A 219 6.35 -19.58 3.00
CA GLU A 219 5.48 -19.79 4.16
C GLU A 219 4.22 -18.90 4.17
N LEU A 220 4.19 -17.88 3.32
CA LEU A 220 3.05 -17.00 3.10
C LEU A 220 2.29 -17.33 1.80
N ASN A 221 2.66 -18.39 1.11
CA ASN A 221 2.19 -18.77 -0.22
C ASN A 221 2.41 -17.67 -1.27
N ALA A 222 3.44 -16.83 -1.06
CA ALA A 222 3.81 -15.75 -1.94
C ALA A 222 4.70 -16.26 -3.09
N GLY A 223 4.40 -15.85 -4.33
CA GLY A 223 5.25 -16.13 -5.48
C GLY A 223 6.62 -15.45 -5.36
N PRO A 224 7.63 -15.85 -6.17
CA PRO A 224 9.04 -15.47 -5.98
C PRO A 224 9.34 -13.98 -5.87
N PHE A 225 8.51 -13.14 -6.52
CA PHE A 225 8.67 -11.67 -6.50
C PHE A 225 7.49 -10.97 -5.82
N THR A 226 6.52 -11.73 -5.29
CA THR A 226 5.33 -11.16 -4.66
C THR A 226 5.71 -10.51 -3.33
N TRP A 227 5.36 -9.22 -3.18
CA TRP A 227 5.43 -8.57 -1.90
C TRP A 227 4.42 -9.21 -0.94
N CYS A 228 4.87 -9.56 0.24
CA CYS A 228 4.05 -10.25 1.23
C CYS A 228 4.19 -9.69 2.64
N GLY A 229 4.85 -8.54 2.79
CA GLY A 229 4.95 -7.88 4.09
C GLY A 229 6.03 -6.83 4.17
N SER A 230 6.05 -6.14 5.30
CA SER A 230 7.06 -5.14 5.62
C SER A 230 7.32 -5.08 7.11
N VAL A 231 8.51 -4.68 7.50
CA VAL A 231 8.91 -4.41 8.89
C VAL A 231 9.73 -3.13 8.97
N GLY A 232 9.53 -2.32 9.99
CA GLY A 232 10.26 -1.06 10.18
C GLY A 232 10.13 -0.49 11.58
N PRO A 233 10.84 0.61 11.85
CA PRO A 233 11.67 1.36 10.92
C PRO A 233 13.00 0.66 10.63
N ILE A 234 13.56 0.89 9.45
CA ILE A 234 14.95 0.53 9.15
C ILE A 234 15.81 1.77 9.26
N ILE A 235 16.89 1.67 10.00
CA ILE A 235 17.90 2.74 10.15
C ILE A 235 19.07 2.37 9.24
N LEU A 236 19.38 3.24 8.30
CA LEU A 236 20.51 3.08 7.41
C LEU A 236 21.77 3.78 7.92
N ASP A 237 22.88 3.42 7.32
CA ASP A 237 24.08 4.26 7.32
C ASP A 237 23.74 5.66 6.75
N PRO A 238 24.26 6.75 7.34
CA PRO A 238 23.97 8.10 6.89
C PRO A 238 24.20 8.34 5.39
N GLY A 239 25.21 7.67 4.79
CA GLY A 239 25.48 7.76 3.36
C GLY A 239 24.35 7.17 2.51
N GLY A 240 23.80 6.01 2.92
CA GLY A 240 22.66 5.40 2.26
C GLY A 240 21.39 6.23 2.38
N GLU A 241 21.12 6.79 3.56
CA GLU A 241 19.96 7.66 3.79
C GLU A 241 20.02 8.94 2.93
N ILE A 242 21.19 9.57 2.82
CA ILE A 242 21.39 10.75 1.96
C ILE A 242 21.02 10.43 0.51
N LEU A 243 21.43 9.27 0.00
CA LEU A 243 21.14 8.87 -1.38
C LEU A 243 19.63 8.59 -1.58
N ILE A 244 18.96 7.97 -0.62
CA ILE A 244 17.51 7.77 -0.67
C ILE A 244 16.78 9.11 -0.66
N ARG A 245 17.12 10.04 0.23
CA ARG A 245 16.53 11.37 0.30
C ARG A 245 16.76 12.15 -0.99
N ARG A 246 17.96 12.08 -1.56
CA ARG A 246 18.29 12.69 -2.86
C ARG A 246 17.44 12.11 -3.98
N THR A 247 17.24 10.79 -4.00
CA THR A 247 16.37 10.14 -4.99
C THR A 247 14.96 10.67 -4.89
N GLY A 248 14.37 10.72 -3.69
CA GLY A 248 13.04 11.29 -3.47
C GLY A 248 12.95 12.75 -3.93
N ALA A 249 13.96 13.57 -3.64
CA ALA A 249 13.99 14.98 -4.06
C ALA A 249 14.05 15.13 -5.59
N VAL A 250 14.86 14.33 -6.28
CA VAL A 250 14.93 14.33 -7.75
C VAL A 250 13.57 13.90 -8.34
N LEU A 251 12.93 12.87 -7.80
CA LEU A 251 11.63 12.38 -8.26
C LEU A 251 10.53 13.44 -8.05
N ALA A 252 10.43 14.00 -6.85
CA ALA A 252 9.45 15.04 -6.55
C ALA A 252 9.60 16.25 -7.49
N HIS A 253 10.84 16.72 -7.68
CA HIS A 253 11.11 17.87 -8.56
C HIS A 253 10.88 17.57 -10.04
N ARG A 254 11.35 16.42 -10.55
CA ARG A 254 11.31 16.11 -11.98
C ARG A 254 9.95 15.67 -12.49
N PHE A 255 9.18 15.02 -11.64
CA PHE A 255 7.85 14.52 -11.99
C PHE A 255 6.71 15.33 -11.38
N GLY A 256 6.99 16.23 -10.43
CA GLY A 256 5.97 17.01 -9.74
C GLY A 256 5.16 16.16 -8.76
N LEU A 257 5.80 15.19 -8.08
CA LEU A 257 5.07 14.29 -7.16
C LEU A 257 4.58 15.06 -5.93
N ARG A 258 3.28 14.88 -5.62
CA ARG A 258 2.59 15.49 -4.48
C ARG A 258 1.97 14.44 -3.58
N GLY A 259 1.79 14.81 -2.31
CA GLY A 259 1.24 13.92 -1.30
C GLY A 259 2.15 12.71 -1.05
N LEU A 260 1.57 11.66 -0.54
CA LEU A 260 2.28 10.42 -0.24
C LEU A 260 2.75 9.71 -1.52
N PHE A 261 4.01 9.33 -1.54
CA PHE A 261 4.55 8.42 -2.54
C PHE A 261 5.65 7.54 -1.95
N GLY A 262 5.74 6.31 -2.47
CA GLY A 262 6.76 5.33 -2.08
C GLY A 262 7.80 5.12 -3.17
N CYS A 263 9.04 4.81 -2.75
CA CYS A 263 10.13 4.41 -3.62
C CYS A 263 10.69 3.09 -3.12
N ASP A 264 10.71 2.10 -3.99
CA ASP A 264 11.24 0.78 -3.67
C ASP A 264 12.68 0.66 -4.16
N PHE A 265 13.53 0.10 -3.31
CA PHE A 265 14.97 -0.04 -3.57
C PHE A 265 15.43 -1.46 -3.25
N VAL A 266 16.55 -1.85 -3.85
CA VAL A 266 17.40 -2.94 -3.39
C VAL A 266 18.69 -2.33 -2.82
N LEU A 267 18.96 -2.57 -1.55
CA LEU A 267 20.22 -2.21 -0.92
C LEU A 267 21.26 -3.28 -1.24
N GLN A 268 22.13 -3.04 -2.21
CA GLN A 268 23.25 -3.95 -2.48
C GLN A 268 24.28 -3.91 -1.34
N THR A 269 24.47 -2.73 -0.77
CA THR A 269 25.20 -2.48 0.46
C THR A 269 24.43 -1.43 1.26
N PRO A 270 24.73 -1.20 2.56
CA PRO A 270 24.08 -0.15 3.35
C PRO A 270 24.14 1.25 2.72
N THR A 271 25.10 1.49 1.82
CA THR A 271 25.33 2.79 1.16
C THR A 271 25.00 2.79 -0.34
N GLN A 272 24.43 1.70 -0.88
CA GLN A 272 24.10 1.58 -2.31
C GLN A 272 22.62 1.21 -2.52
N PRO A 273 21.69 2.15 -2.32
CA PRO A 273 20.28 1.95 -2.65
C PRO A 273 20.08 2.08 -4.17
N LEU A 274 19.67 1.01 -4.82
CA LEU A 274 19.30 1.00 -6.24
C LEU A 274 17.79 1.08 -6.38
N LEU A 275 17.27 2.15 -6.96
CA LEU A 275 15.85 2.32 -7.20
C LEU A 275 15.33 1.26 -8.17
N THR A 276 14.23 0.60 -7.81
CA THR A 276 13.54 -0.41 -8.61
C THR A 276 12.20 0.04 -9.14
N GLU A 277 11.45 0.83 -8.34
CA GLU A 277 10.09 1.25 -8.66
C GLU A 277 9.68 2.52 -7.89
N VAL A 278 8.76 3.30 -8.47
CA VAL A 278 8.11 4.43 -7.80
C VAL A 278 6.61 4.19 -7.73
N ASN A 279 6.04 4.38 -6.55
CA ASN A 279 4.62 4.21 -6.25
C ASN A 279 4.02 5.59 -5.91
N PRO A 280 3.45 6.34 -6.88
CA PRO A 280 3.04 7.74 -6.70
C PRO A 280 1.70 7.88 -5.97
N ARG A 281 1.54 7.23 -4.80
CA ARG A 281 0.29 7.11 -4.04
C ARG A 281 0.52 6.63 -2.61
N TYR A 282 -0.57 6.49 -1.84
CA TYR A 282 -0.58 5.78 -0.56
C TYR A 282 -0.06 4.34 -0.73
N THR A 283 0.97 3.95 0.03
CA THR A 283 1.60 2.61 -0.03
C THR A 283 1.36 1.81 1.24
N ALA A 284 1.63 0.51 1.17
CA ALA A 284 1.52 -0.38 2.31
C ALA A 284 2.42 -0.02 3.51
N SER A 285 3.54 0.68 3.26
CA SER A 285 4.47 1.15 4.29
C SER A 285 3.88 2.27 5.16
N VAL A 286 2.88 3.01 4.67
CA VAL A 286 2.26 4.12 5.41
C VAL A 286 1.71 3.64 6.74
N GLU A 287 1.01 2.51 6.77
CA GLU A 287 0.38 1.97 7.98
C GLU A 287 1.38 1.71 9.12
N ILE A 288 2.61 1.28 8.77
CA ILE A 288 3.69 1.06 9.72
C ILE A 288 4.33 2.39 10.13
N LEU A 289 4.70 3.19 9.12
CA LEU A 289 5.50 4.40 9.35
C LEU A 289 4.69 5.53 9.99
N GLU A 290 3.38 5.60 9.77
CA GLU A 290 2.49 6.57 10.40
C GLU A 290 2.52 6.42 11.93
N VAL A 291 2.46 5.19 12.43
CA VAL A 291 2.50 4.89 13.87
C VAL A 291 3.90 5.14 14.43
N LEU A 292 4.95 4.72 13.71
CA LEU A 292 6.35 4.87 14.16
C LEU A 292 6.84 6.32 14.13
N ALA A 293 6.34 7.12 13.18
CA ALA A 293 6.67 8.55 13.09
C ALA A 293 5.81 9.41 14.01
N GLU A 294 4.85 8.81 14.74
CA GLU A 294 3.88 9.53 15.57
C GLU A 294 3.25 10.71 14.80
N ALA A 295 2.84 10.45 13.54
CA ALA A 295 2.35 11.44 12.60
C ALA A 295 0.97 11.05 12.07
N ASN A 296 0.29 12.00 11.47
CA ASN A 296 -0.92 11.77 10.69
C ASN A 296 -0.61 11.95 9.21
N LEU A 297 -0.13 10.88 8.57
CA LEU A 297 0.36 10.96 7.20
C LEU A 297 -0.74 11.18 6.17
N MET A 298 -1.98 10.78 6.49
CA MET A 298 -3.12 11.10 5.62
C MET A 298 -3.46 12.59 5.67
N LEU A 299 -3.32 13.23 6.83
CA LEU A 299 -3.49 14.68 6.93
C LEU A 299 -2.43 15.41 6.11
N ASP A 300 -1.16 15.01 6.25
CA ASP A 300 -0.05 15.54 5.44
C ASP A 300 -0.33 15.37 3.94
N HIS A 301 -0.88 14.21 3.53
CA HIS A 301 -1.26 13.95 2.13
C HIS A 301 -2.36 14.91 1.65
N CYS A 302 -3.42 15.07 2.42
CA CYS A 302 -4.53 15.94 2.09
C CYS A 302 -4.07 17.41 1.94
N GLU A 303 -3.28 17.91 2.88
CA GLU A 303 -2.71 19.26 2.83
C GLU A 303 -1.80 19.46 1.62
N ALA A 304 -0.88 18.52 1.37
CA ALA A 304 0.06 18.57 0.25
C ALA A 304 -0.63 18.47 -1.13
N THR A 305 -1.83 17.93 -1.19
CA THR A 305 -2.63 17.83 -2.43
C THR A 305 -3.72 18.91 -2.55
N GLY A 306 -3.73 19.87 -1.63
CA GLY A 306 -4.59 21.05 -1.71
C GLY A 306 -6.00 20.85 -1.20
N MET A 307 -6.26 19.84 -0.36
CA MET A 307 -7.57 19.66 0.26
C MET A 307 -7.86 20.77 1.27
N THR A 308 -9.00 21.44 1.14
CA THR A 308 -9.51 22.29 2.23
C THR A 308 -10.05 21.40 3.34
N LEU A 309 -9.37 21.43 4.48
CA LEU A 309 -9.69 20.55 5.61
C LEU A 309 -10.94 21.03 6.36
N PRO A 310 -11.91 20.15 6.71
CA PRO A 310 -13.09 20.50 7.46
C PRO A 310 -12.75 20.96 8.88
N GLU A 311 -13.52 21.93 9.42
CA GLU A 311 -13.33 22.46 10.78
C GLU A 311 -13.66 21.45 11.88
N HIS A 312 -14.57 20.51 11.61
CA HIS A 312 -15.04 19.50 12.59
C HIS A 312 -14.00 18.41 12.92
N ARG A 313 -12.86 18.35 12.21
CA ARG A 313 -11.89 17.28 12.40
C ARG A 313 -11.26 17.27 13.80
N ASP A 314 -11.10 16.08 14.34
CA ASP A 314 -10.38 15.81 15.59
C ASP A 314 -9.26 14.78 15.29
N PRO A 315 -8.12 15.21 14.74
CA PRO A 315 -7.06 14.30 14.35
C PRO A 315 -6.42 13.63 15.57
N ARG A 316 -6.14 12.33 15.45
CA ARG A 316 -5.52 11.53 16.50
C ARG A 316 -4.30 10.80 15.95
N VAL A 317 -3.24 10.80 16.73
CA VAL A 317 -2.00 10.13 16.40
C VAL A 317 -1.87 8.87 17.26
N LEU A 318 -1.55 7.76 16.62
CA LEU A 318 -1.15 6.56 17.35
C LEU A 318 0.31 6.70 17.80
N VAL A 319 0.55 6.36 19.04
CA VAL A 319 1.90 6.42 19.64
C VAL A 319 2.42 5.00 19.84
N ALA A 320 3.52 4.70 19.20
CA ALA A 320 4.24 3.44 19.46
C ALA A 320 5.12 3.55 20.71
N PRO A 321 5.38 2.46 21.40
CA PRO A 321 6.44 2.43 22.42
C PRO A 321 7.76 2.90 21.80
N ARG A 322 8.54 3.66 22.58
CA ARG A 322 9.83 4.20 22.11
C ARG A 322 10.75 3.06 21.67
N GLY A 323 11.30 3.17 20.46
CA GLY A 323 12.15 2.14 19.87
C GLY A 323 11.39 0.91 19.38
N ALA A 324 10.07 1.00 19.25
CA ALA A 324 9.27 -0.11 18.71
C ALA A 324 9.60 -0.39 17.25
N VAL A 325 9.58 -1.66 16.91
CA VAL A 325 9.54 -2.20 15.55
C VAL A 325 8.12 -2.67 15.28
N LEU A 326 7.57 -2.26 14.15
CA LEU A 326 6.28 -2.70 13.65
C LEU A 326 6.45 -3.51 12.37
N GLY A 327 5.63 -4.54 12.22
CA GLY A 327 5.60 -5.34 11.00
C GLY A 327 4.20 -5.75 10.62
N LYS A 328 4.05 -6.08 9.34
CA LYS A 328 2.87 -6.74 8.79
C LYS A 328 3.26 -7.80 7.77
N MET A 329 2.47 -8.88 7.71
CA MET A 329 2.58 -9.96 6.74
C MET A 329 1.21 -10.27 6.16
N VAL A 330 1.16 -10.56 4.87
CA VAL A 330 -0.05 -10.97 4.15
C VAL A 330 0.03 -12.46 3.86
N LEU A 331 -0.97 -13.22 4.29
CA LEU A 331 -1.13 -14.62 3.92
C LEU A 331 -1.91 -14.70 2.60
N PHE A 332 -1.41 -15.50 1.66
CA PHE A 332 -2.10 -15.78 0.41
C PHE A 332 -2.72 -17.18 0.42
N ALA A 333 -3.81 -17.34 -0.30
CA ALA A 333 -4.49 -18.62 -0.44
C ALA A 333 -3.66 -19.58 -1.32
N ASP A 334 -3.34 -20.76 -0.81
CA ASP A 334 -2.67 -21.84 -1.56
C ASP A 334 -3.63 -22.65 -2.44
N ARG A 335 -4.92 -22.54 -2.17
CA ARG A 335 -6.06 -23.13 -2.87
C ARG A 335 -7.27 -22.21 -2.77
N ASP A 336 -8.34 -22.52 -3.45
CA ASP A 336 -9.61 -21.82 -3.23
C ASP A 336 -10.11 -22.12 -1.81
N VAL A 337 -10.42 -21.05 -1.06
CA VAL A 337 -10.86 -21.11 0.35
C VAL A 337 -12.12 -20.30 0.51
N VAL A 338 -13.08 -20.79 1.30
CA VAL A 338 -14.21 -19.99 1.79
C VAL A 338 -13.83 -19.47 3.17
N ALA A 339 -13.93 -18.16 3.36
CA ALA A 339 -13.61 -17.53 4.64
C ALA A 339 -14.47 -18.08 5.77
N PRO A 340 -13.88 -18.60 6.85
CA PRO A 340 -14.59 -19.11 8.01
C PRO A 340 -15.25 -17.97 8.81
N ASP A 341 -15.77 -18.25 9.99
CA ASP A 341 -16.13 -17.19 10.95
C ASP A 341 -14.86 -16.45 11.41
N THR A 342 -14.74 -15.20 10.96
CA THR A 342 -13.62 -14.29 11.26
C THR A 342 -13.96 -13.24 12.32
N SER A 343 -15.10 -13.35 12.99
CA SER A 343 -15.58 -12.37 13.97
C SER A 343 -14.58 -12.13 15.11
N SER A 344 -13.85 -13.17 15.53
CA SER A 344 -12.79 -13.09 16.55
C SER A 344 -11.57 -12.29 16.09
N TRP A 345 -11.37 -12.05 14.80
CA TRP A 345 -10.28 -11.24 14.24
C TRP A 345 -10.61 -9.76 14.24
N LEU A 346 -11.89 -9.38 14.37
CA LEU A 346 -12.36 -8.00 14.37
C LEU A 346 -12.18 -7.36 15.76
N GLN A 347 -10.94 -7.21 16.20
CA GLN A 347 -10.67 -6.83 17.58
C GLN A 347 -10.55 -5.32 17.84
N MET A 348 -10.16 -4.55 16.83
CA MET A 348 -9.74 -3.16 17.05
C MET A 348 -10.15 -2.24 15.91
N GLY A 349 -10.61 -1.04 16.29
CA GLY A 349 -10.90 0.05 15.36
C GLY A 349 -9.67 0.94 15.08
N PRO A 350 -9.87 2.03 14.32
CA PRO A 350 -8.77 2.90 13.86
C PRO A 350 -8.04 3.64 14.99
N TYR A 351 -8.62 3.74 16.17
CA TYR A 351 -8.06 4.45 17.34
C TYR A 351 -7.48 3.51 18.40
N GLY A 352 -7.59 2.22 18.20
CA GLY A 352 -7.04 1.22 19.13
C GLY A 352 -5.55 0.99 18.94
N PRO A 353 -4.92 0.14 19.79
CA PRO A 353 -3.60 -0.37 19.50
C PRO A 353 -3.58 -1.06 18.13
N ILE A 354 -2.39 -1.29 17.60
CA ILE A 354 -2.22 -1.97 16.30
C ILE A 354 -2.97 -3.29 16.33
N PRO A 355 -3.90 -3.54 15.39
CA PRO A 355 -4.68 -4.76 15.37
C PRO A 355 -3.77 -5.97 15.14
N ALA A 356 -4.14 -7.12 15.69
CA ALA A 356 -3.43 -8.37 15.41
C ALA A 356 -3.71 -8.84 13.98
N TYR A 357 -4.94 -8.61 13.50
CA TYR A 357 -5.44 -9.00 12.18
C TYR A 357 -6.04 -7.77 11.49
N ALA A 358 -5.89 -7.69 10.19
CA ALA A 358 -6.40 -6.64 9.33
C ALA A 358 -6.69 -7.20 7.94
N ASP A 359 -7.39 -6.40 7.12
CA ASP A 359 -7.86 -6.86 5.81
C ASP A 359 -8.64 -8.19 5.99
N VAL A 360 -9.56 -8.20 6.96
CA VAL A 360 -10.27 -9.38 7.44
C VAL A 360 -11.41 -9.71 6.48
N PRO A 361 -11.40 -10.88 5.81
CA PRO A 361 -12.48 -11.23 4.88
C PRO A 361 -13.80 -11.42 5.63
N ALA A 362 -14.92 -11.04 5.03
CA ALA A 362 -16.23 -11.36 5.56
C ALA A 362 -16.48 -12.88 5.49
N GLN A 363 -17.14 -13.44 6.52
CA GLN A 363 -17.52 -14.87 6.54
C GLN A 363 -18.23 -15.28 5.25
N GLY A 364 -17.88 -16.42 4.68
CA GLY A 364 -18.45 -16.96 3.46
C GLY A 364 -17.89 -16.38 2.17
N THR A 365 -16.95 -15.41 2.23
CA THR A 365 -16.28 -14.88 1.04
C THR A 365 -15.43 -15.97 0.39
N LEU A 366 -15.60 -16.18 -0.92
CA LEU A 366 -14.71 -17.04 -1.69
C LEU A 366 -13.38 -16.29 -1.96
N LEU A 367 -12.29 -16.90 -1.53
CA LEU A 367 -10.92 -16.44 -1.72
C LEU A 367 -10.22 -17.37 -2.71
N PRO A 368 -10.10 -17.01 -3.98
CA PRO A 368 -9.44 -17.85 -4.98
C PRO A 368 -7.95 -18.04 -4.65
N LYS A 369 -7.38 -19.13 -5.14
CA LYS A 369 -5.95 -19.41 -5.05
C LYS A 369 -5.11 -18.18 -5.49
N GLY A 370 -4.12 -17.80 -4.68
CA GLY A 370 -3.25 -16.65 -4.91
C GLY A 370 -3.84 -15.30 -4.48
N SER A 371 -5.09 -15.26 -3.98
CA SER A 371 -5.65 -14.05 -3.37
C SER A 371 -5.10 -13.83 -1.97
N PRO A 372 -4.98 -12.57 -1.50
CA PRO A 372 -4.71 -12.30 -0.09
C PRO A 372 -5.89 -12.82 0.76
N ILE A 373 -5.57 -13.44 1.89
CA ILE A 373 -6.56 -13.90 2.88
C ILE A 373 -6.77 -12.84 3.93
N CYS A 374 -5.71 -12.48 4.63
CA CYS A 374 -5.70 -11.40 5.62
C CYS A 374 -4.26 -10.91 5.85
N THR A 375 -4.16 -9.80 6.55
CA THR A 375 -2.91 -9.24 7.04
C THR A 375 -2.78 -9.48 8.54
N VAL A 376 -1.63 -9.95 9.00
CA VAL A 376 -1.27 -9.98 10.43
C VAL A 376 -0.27 -8.87 10.73
N LEU A 377 -0.43 -8.20 11.87
CA LEU A 377 0.47 -7.15 12.32
C LEU A 377 1.05 -7.51 13.69
N ALA A 378 2.23 -7.00 13.99
CA ALA A 378 2.83 -7.09 15.32
C ALA A 378 3.71 -5.87 15.61
N ALA A 379 3.91 -5.62 16.90
CA ALA A 379 4.88 -4.67 17.42
C ALA A 379 5.78 -5.35 18.45
N SER A 380 7.05 -4.98 18.47
CA SER A 380 8.03 -5.47 19.43
C SER A 380 9.16 -4.44 19.59
N ALA A 381 10.08 -4.67 20.54
CA ALA A 381 11.31 -3.90 20.63
C ALA A 381 12.38 -4.36 19.62
N GLU A 382 12.26 -5.56 19.08
CA GLU A 382 13.24 -6.18 18.18
C GLU A 382 12.59 -6.76 16.92
N THR A 383 13.30 -6.66 15.78
CA THR A 383 12.81 -7.09 14.46
C THR A 383 12.49 -8.59 14.44
N ASP A 384 13.40 -9.44 14.92
CA ASP A 384 13.21 -10.90 14.90
C ASP A 384 12.03 -11.33 15.77
N GLN A 385 11.83 -10.66 16.90
CA GLN A 385 10.71 -10.91 17.79
C GLN A 385 9.39 -10.47 17.15
N CYS A 386 9.37 -9.32 16.49
CA CYS A 386 8.22 -8.84 15.71
C CYS A 386 7.83 -9.84 14.63
N ILE A 387 8.79 -10.31 13.83
CA ILE A 387 8.61 -11.35 12.83
C ILE A 387 8.09 -12.65 13.45
N GLY A 388 8.64 -13.07 14.58
CA GLY A 388 8.20 -14.26 15.32
C GLY A 388 6.75 -14.16 15.79
N TYR A 389 6.29 -13.00 16.24
CA TYR A 389 4.89 -12.77 16.59
C TYR A 389 3.96 -12.86 15.39
N MET A 390 4.33 -12.27 14.27
CA MET A 390 3.55 -12.36 13.04
C MET A 390 3.43 -13.82 12.55
N ARG A 391 4.55 -14.57 12.53
CA ARG A 391 4.55 -15.98 12.13
C ARG A 391 3.63 -16.85 13.01
N ARG A 392 3.57 -16.61 14.31
CA ARG A 392 2.64 -17.32 15.20
C ARG A 392 1.19 -17.03 14.84
N ARG A 393 0.81 -15.76 14.59
CA ARG A 393 -0.54 -15.39 14.16
C ARG A 393 -0.91 -16.01 12.82
N LEU A 394 0.05 -16.10 11.89
CA LEU A 394 -0.16 -16.78 10.61
C LEU A 394 -0.44 -18.26 10.78
N ALA A 395 0.23 -18.93 11.69
CA ALA A 395 -0.04 -20.33 12.01
C ALA A 395 -1.45 -20.52 12.61
N GLU A 396 -1.92 -19.59 13.44
CA GLU A 396 -3.29 -19.57 13.96
C GLU A 396 -4.32 -19.41 12.83
N VAL A 397 -4.10 -18.45 11.91
CA VAL A 397 -4.96 -18.28 10.73
C VAL A 397 -4.99 -19.53 9.87
N SER A 398 -3.83 -20.12 9.58
CA SER A 398 -3.73 -21.33 8.75
C SER A 398 -4.45 -22.52 9.39
N ALA A 399 -4.40 -22.67 10.72
CA ALA A 399 -5.11 -23.73 11.43
C ALA A 399 -6.63 -23.60 11.28
N VAL A 400 -7.18 -22.38 11.40
CA VAL A 400 -8.62 -22.11 11.21
C VAL A 400 -9.07 -22.39 9.77
N LEU A 401 -8.21 -22.17 8.79
CA LEU A 401 -8.51 -22.41 7.37
C LEU A 401 -8.44 -23.89 6.98
N THR A 402 -7.74 -24.72 7.75
CA THR A 402 -7.60 -26.17 7.50
C THR A 402 -8.63 -27.01 8.20
N ASP A 403 -9.20 -26.54 9.30
CA ASP A 403 -10.22 -27.22 10.08
C ASP A 403 -11.51 -26.36 10.15
N PRO A 404 -12.31 -26.36 9.07
CA PRO A 404 -13.60 -25.68 9.09
C PRO A 404 -14.57 -26.50 9.95
N SER A 405 -14.62 -26.21 11.26
CA SER A 405 -15.61 -26.76 12.20
C SER A 405 -17.01 -26.23 11.92
#